data_fd493e16234dd78dbd834d5d6c2e26a3
#
_entry.id   fd493e16234dd78dbd834d5d6c2e26a3
#
_cell.length_a   1.000
_cell.length_b   1.000
_cell.length_c   1.000
_cell.angle_alpha   90.00
_cell.angle_beta   90.00
_cell.angle_gamma   90.00
#
_symmetry.space_group_name_H-M   'P 1'
#
loop_
_entity.id
_entity.type
_entity.pdbx_description
1 polymer ?
#
loop_
_entity_poly.entity_id
_entity_poly.type
_entity_poly.pdbx_seq_one_letter_code
_entity_poly.pdbx_strand_id
1 'polypeptide(L)'
;MIELHIDYIKNVNYALLHNHIPVCSSIELANVGEEDLLDISVSIGGRFVQEQRSAIYSRIDRGSTVRISDVAVLPKADALLELSERVISSFTVQIYSGEEVLVSREYDLELMAFDQWLGTQILPQCLASFVVPNQPAVGRMVVKASALLKQMTGASAFVEYQDGDPNTVVEQVSAIFAALHQEGIIYRAVPASYEAIGQRITLADQVLESHQGNCIELTLLMASVLEAVGINSGVVIMRGHAFLGVWLSEVCYRQSICDDASFLEKACSEGISEMLVLECTELTKDYASFEHAQEIARQHLKRDNEFHMFIDLARCRLEGIISLPTRLSEGGTWKLAPEEAPKHTACAIEATHRTRYDLDRAYDDKTEVNKLDIWERKLLDFSLRNNFLNLSVRSRAIQFI
;
A
#
# COMPACT_ATOMS: atom_id res chain seq x y z
N MET A 1 0.37 19.32 40.08
CA MET A 1 0.12 19.94 38.73
C MET A 1 0.64 18.96 37.69
N ILE A 2 -0.11 18.78 36.59
CA ILE A 2 0.21 17.79 35.54
C ILE A 2 0.27 18.52 34.20
N GLU A 3 1.31 18.26 33.43
CA GLU A 3 1.40 18.67 32.03
C GLU A 3 1.19 17.46 31.13
N LEU A 4 0.31 17.61 30.15
CA LEU A 4 -0.07 16.58 29.17
C LEU A 4 0.29 17.08 27.77
N HIS A 5 1.16 16.34 27.09
CA HIS A 5 1.52 16.54 25.70
C HIS A 5 1.16 15.31 24.88
N ILE A 6 0.58 15.52 23.69
CA ILE A 6 0.19 14.45 22.78
C ILE A 6 0.74 14.74 21.40
N ASP A 7 1.42 13.74 20.84
CA ASP A 7 1.83 13.71 19.44
C ASP A 7 0.82 12.87 18.65
N TYR A 8 0.07 13.51 17.74
CA TYR A 8 -1.00 12.86 17.01
C TYR A 8 -1.21 13.44 15.61
N ILE A 9 -1.81 12.62 14.74
CA ILE A 9 -2.21 13.00 13.38
C ILE A 9 -3.61 13.61 13.46
N LYS A 10 -3.71 14.91 13.13
CA LYS A 10 -5.01 15.63 13.18
C LYS A 10 -5.96 15.15 12.08
N ASN A 11 -5.46 14.90 10.89
CA ASN A 11 -6.23 14.49 9.71
C ASN A 11 -6.27 12.97 9.60
N VAL A 12 -7.45 12.38 9.70
CA VAL A 12 -7.65 10.94 9.75
C VAL A 12 -8.63 10.50 8.69
N ASN A 13 -8.29 9.45 7.96
CA ASN A 13 -9.17 8.81 6.99
C ASN A 13 -9.27 7.30 7.23
N TYR A 14 -10.10 6.63 6.43
CA TYR A 14 -10.27 5.19 6.53
C TYR A 14 -8.96 4.42 6.18
N ALA A 15 -8.13 4.92 5.26
CA ALA A 15 -6.89 4.29 4.88
C ALA A 15 -5.90 4.15 6.06
N LEU A 16 -5.79 5.16 6.93
CA LEU A 16 -4.96 5.06 8.14
C LEU A 16 -5.45 3.96 9.08
N LEU A 17 -6.74 3.94 9.35
CA LEU A 17 -7.34 2.92 10.23
C LEU A 17 -7.17 1.51 9.64
N HIS A 18 -7.45 1.35 8.36
CA HIS A 18 -7.35 0.08 7.65
C HIS A 18 -5.93 -0.49 7.63
N ASN A 19 -4.92 0.39 7.58
CA ASN A 19 -3.52 0.02 7.64
C ASN A 19 -2.95 -0.02 9.07
N HIS A 20 -3.80 0.06 10.09
CA HIS A 20 -3.39 0.05 11.50
C HIS A 20 -2.37 1.13 11.86
N ILE A 21 -2.39 2.26 11.14
CA ILE A 21 -1.52 3.40 11.43
C ILE A 21 -2.09 4.16 12.62
N PRO A 22 -1.35 4.30 13.72
CA PRO A 22 -1.88 4.91 14.93
C PRO A 22 -2.10 6.41 14.72
N VAL A 23 -3.28 6.89 15.12
CA VAL A 23 -3.60 8.32 15.12
C VAL A 23 -2.77 9.07 16.16
N CYS A 24 -2.53 8.45 17.31
CA CYS A 24 -1.66 8.99 18.37
C CYS A 24 -0.37 8.16 18.45
N SER A 25 0.77 8.80 18.31
CA SER A 25 2.08 8.15 18.40
C SER A 25 2.62 8.09 19.81
N SER A 26 2.31 9.09 20.66
CA SER A 26 2.66 9.09 22.06
C SER A 26 1.86 10.09 22.88
N ILE A 27 1.71 9.77 24.17
CA ILE A 27 1.23 10.65 25.20
C ILE A 27 2.34 10.83 26.22
N GLU A 28 2.76 12.05 26.48
CA GLU A 28 3.72 12.38 27.52
C GLU A 28 3.01 13.03 28.70
N LEU A 29 3.24 12.50 29.90
CA LEU A 29 2.66 12.97 31.13
C LEU A 29 3.79 13.39 32.08
N ALA A 30 3.89 14.68 32.37
CA ALA A 30 4.84 15.22 33.33
C ALA A 30 4.15 15.55 34.67
N ASN A 31 4.63 14.96 35.74
CA ASN A 31 4.23 15.34 37.11
C ASN A 31 5.07 16.52 37.58
N VAL A 32 4.59 17.73 37.35
CA VAL A 32 5.24 18.98 37.77
C VAL A 32 4.75 19.44 39.15
N GLY A 33 4.00 18.58 39.86
CA GLY A 33 3.53 18.83 41.21
C GLY A 33 4.57 18.49 42.28
N GLU A 34 4.21 18.74 43.55
CA GLU A 34 5.06 18.47 44.71
C GLU A 34 4.88 17.05 45.28
N GLU A 35 3.81 16.35 44.85
CA GLU A 35 3.46 15.02 45.35
C GLU A 35 3.52 13.97 44.20
N ASP A 36 3.69 12.73 44.61
CA ASP A 36 3.63 11.60 43.68
C ASP A 36 2.19 11.37 43.23
N LEU A 37 2.02 10.95 42.00
CA LEU A 37 0.70 10.56 41.46
C LEU A 37 0.53 9.05 41.59
N LEU A 38 -0.62 8.61 42.07
CA LEU A 38 -0.91 7.20 42.33
C LEU A 38 -2.09 6.73 41.46
N ASP A 39 -2.08 5.45 41.10
CA ASP A 39 -3.16 4.76 40.37
C ASP A 39 -3.61 5.52 39.12
N ILE A 40 -2.64 5.84 38.25
CA ILE A 40 -2.86 6.65 37.06
C ILE A 40 -3.49 5.81 35.95
N SER A 41 -4.60 6.29 35.45
CA SER A 41 -5.24 5.76 34.25
C SER A 41 -5.53 6.87 33.22
N VAL A 42 -5.56 6.48 31.95
CA VAL A 42 -5.89 7.34 30.82
C VAL A 42 -7.20 6.90 30.22
N SER A 43 -8.12 7.83 30.01
CA SER A 43 -9.35 7.64 29.26
C SER A 43 -9.30 8.47 27.99
N ILE A 44 -9.67 7.86 26.87
CA ILE A 44 -9.82 8.52 25.58
C ILE A 44 -11.24 8.26 25.09
N GLY A 45 -11.89 9.29 24.55
CA GLY A 45 -13.23 9.15 24.02
C GLY A 45 -13.64 10.34 23.16
N GLY A 46 -14.70 10.15 22.37
CA GLY A 46 -15.24 11.19 21.51
C GLY A 46 -16.33 10.65 20.58
N ARG A 47 -17.04 11.57 19.91
CA ARG A 47 -18.15 11.19 19.03
C ARG A 47 -17.72 10.12 17.99
N PHE A 48 -16.56 10.30 17.38
CA PHE A 48 -16.03 9.43 16.31
C PHE A 48 -14.83 8.58 16.75
N VAL A 49 -14.52 8.62 18.05
CA VAL A 49 -13.43 7.84 18.65
C VAL A 49 -14.05 6.82 19.61
N GLN A 50 -13.48 5.61 19.63
CA GLN A 50 -13.91 4.56 20.56
C GLN A 50 -13.54 4.98 21.98
N GLU A 51 -14.47 4.78 22.90
CA GLU A 51 -14.20 5.03 24.31
C GLU A 51 -13.35 3.90 24.87
N GLN A 52 -12.29 4.29 25.56
CA GLN A 52 -11.38 3.36 26.24
C GLN A 52 -10.82 4.00 27.50
N ARG A 53 -10.60 3.18 28.52
CA ARG A 53 -9.88 3.56 29.74
C ARG A 53 -8.86 2.46 30.05
N SER A 54 -7.62 2.84 30.26
CA SER A 54 -6.52 1.93 30.56
C SER A 54 -5.79 2.39 31.82
N ALA A 55 -5.60 1.50 32.77
CA ALA A 55 -4.69 1.72 33.89
C ALA A 55 -3.23 1.60 33.38
N ILE A 56 -2.39 2.59 33.70
CA ILE A 56 -1.09 2.69 33.07
C ILE A 56 0.06 2.64 34.08
N TYR A 57 -0.06 3.40 35.19
CA TYR A 57 1.01 3.46 36.21
C TYR A 57 0.39 3.40 37.60
N SER A 58 0.96 2.54 38.47
CA SER A 58 0.62 2.54 39.89
C SER A 58 1.16 3.79 40.61
N ARG A 59 2.26 4.36 40.09
CA ARG A 59 2.88 5.57 40.65
C ARG A 59 3.70 6.31 39.58
N ILE A 60 3.63 7.64 39.60
CA ILE A 60 4.51 8.55 38.87
C ILE A 60 5.11 9.52 39.90
N ASP A 61 6.40 9.46 40.08
CA ASP A 61 7.12 10.28 41.07
C ASP A 61 7.02 11.76 40.71
N ARG A 62 7.04 12.62 41.73
CA ARG A 62 7.12 14.07 41.55
C ARG A 62 8.33 14.47 40.70
N GLY A 63 8.14 15.43 39.81
CA GLY A 63 9.19 15.94 38.93
C GLY A 63 9.58 14.97 37.80
N SER A 64 8.89 13.81 37.64
CA SER A 64 9.18 12.87 36.59
C SER A 64 8.25 13.02 35.41
N THR A 65 8.72 12.63 34.22
CA THR A 65 7.93 12.55 32.97
C THR A 65 7.90 11.11 32.52
N VAL A 66 6.70 10.63 32.16
CA VAL A 66 6.50 9.29 31.63
C VAL A 66 5.90 9.38 30.22
N ARG A 67 6.29 8.44 29.37
CA ARG A 67 5.75 8.30 28.01
C ARG A 67 4.85 7.08 27.96
N ILE A 68 3.65 7.29 27.44
CA ILE A 68 2.63 6.26 27.30
C ILE A 68 2.52 5.94 25.81
N SER A 69 2.87 4.73 25.43
CA SER A 69 2.84 4.24 24.04
C SER A 69 1.68 3.26 23.76
N ASP A 70 1.06 2.73 24.83
CA ASP A 70 0.09 1.64 24.70
C ASP A 70 -1.37 2.12 24.64
N VAL A 71 -1.57 3.43 24.47
CA VAL A 71 -2.90 4.02 24.35
C VAL A 71 -3.12 4.51 22.93
N ALA A 72 -4.08 3.91 22.24
CA ALA A 72 -4.40 4.24 20.87
C ALA A 72 -5.64 5.14 20.78
N VAL A 73 -5.58 6.20 19.98
CA VAL A 73 -6.78 6.92 19.53
C VAL A 73 -7.35 6.14 18.36
N LEU A 74 -8.46 5.43 18.59
CA LEU A 74 -9.09 4.55 17.60
C LEU A 74 -10.36 5.20 17.05
N PRO A 75 -10.34 5.71 15.81
CA PRO A 75 -11.56 6.16 15.15
C PRO A 75 -12.56 5.02 14.97
N LYS A 76 -13.85 5.34 14.95
CA LYS A 76 -14.91 4.36 14.66
C LYS A 76 -14.90 4.03 13.18
N ALA A 77 -14.64 2.78 12.84
CA ALA A 77 -14.50 2.32 11.46
C ALA A 77 -15.76 2.60 10.62
N ASP A 78 -16.94 2.29 11.16
CA ASP A 78 -18.21 2.52 10.47
C ASP A 78 -18.43 3.99 10.13
N ALA A 79 -18.04 4.90 11.04
CA ALA A 79 -18.16 6.33 10.80
C ALA A 79 -17.24 6.79 9.66
N LEU A 80 -15.98 6.32 9.62
CA LEU A 80 -15.04 6.67 8.53
C LEU A 80 -15.45 6.05 7.19
N LEU A 81 -16.05 4.86 7.21
CA LEU A 81 -16.54 4.18 6.02
C LEU A 81 -17.66 4.97 5.32
N GLU A 82 -18.52 5.63 6.10
CA GLU A 82 -19.67 6.37 5.59
C GLU A 82 -19.33 7.79 5.13
N LEU A 83 -18.17 8.32 5.50
CA LEU A 83 -17.83 9.71 5.18
C LEU A 83 -17.62 9.91 3.67
N SER A 84 -18.45 10.79 3.11
CA SER A 84 -18.30 11.34 1.77
C SER A 84 -17.69 12.74 1.75
N GLU A 85 -17.67 13.43 2.90
CA GLU A 85 -17.15 14.78 3.06
C GLU A 85 -16.34 14.90 4.35
N ARG A 86 -15.50 15.94 4.45
CA ARG A 86 -14.71 16.24 5.64
C ARG A 86 -15.62 16.64 6.81
N VAL A 87 -15.35 16.09 7.99
CA VAL A 87 -16.03 16.41 9.24
C VAL A 87 -15.03 16.89 10.27
N ILE A 88 -15.27 18.07 10.84
CA ILE A 88 -14.49 18.58 11.97
C ILE A 88 -15.09 18.01 13.26
N SER A 89 -14.24 17.45 14.10
CA SER A 89 -14.60 16.83 15.37
C SER A 89 -13.49 17.04 16.39
N SER A 90 -13.63 16.38 17.52
CA SER A 90 -12.62 16.35 18.59
C SER A 90 -12.64 15.02 19.32
N PHE A 91 -11.59 14.77 20.08
CA PHE A 91 -11.55 13.72 21.09
C PHE A 91 -11.00 14.28 22.40
N THR A 92 -11.40 13.68 23.50
CA THR A 92 -10.99 14.08 24.85
C THR A 92 -10.05 13.04 25.42
N VAL A 93 -8.97 13.51 26.03
CA VAL A 93 -8.06 12.71 26.85
C VAL A 93 -8.18 13.15 28.29
N GLN A 94 -8.46 12.19 29.17
CA GLN A 94 -8.57 12.42 30.59
C GLN A 94 -7.57 11.55 31.34
N ILE A 95 -6.88 12.17 32.31
CA ILE A 95 -5.97 11.49 33.21
C ILE A 95 -6.64 11.40 34.57
N TYR A 96 -6.67 10.23 35.13
CA TYR A 96 -7.24 9.95 36.44
C TYR A 96 -6.18 9.50 37.44
N SER A 97 -6.38 9.82 38.71
CA SER A 97 -5.76 9.14 39.85
C SER A 97 -6.87 8.42 40.61
N GLY A 98 -6.90 7.11 40.56
CA GLY A 98 -8.06 6.35 40.97
C GLY A 98 -9.31 6.74 40.21
N GLU A 99 -10.28 7.35 40.89
CA GLU A 99 -11.53 7.86 40.28
C GLU A 99 -11.51 9.39 40.09
N GLU A 100 -10.51 10.09 40.55
CA GLU A 100 -10.40 11.55 40.44
C GLU A 100 -9.82 11.95 39.09
N VAL A 101 -10.48 12.89 38.39
CA VAL A 101 -9.96 13.47 37.14
C VAL A 101 -8.92 14.52 37.46
N LEU A 102 -7.68 14.27 37.14
CA LEU A 102 -6.57 15.20 37.34
C LEU A 102 -6.44 16.21 36.20
N VAL A 103 -6.66 15.75 34.95
CA VAL A 103 -6.58 16.56 33.75
C VAL A 103 -7.61 16.07 32.75
N SER A 104 -8.26 17.00 32.08
CA SER A 104 -9.11 16.75 30.91
C SER A 104 -8.75 17.74 29.81
N ARG A 105 -8.41 17.23 28.63
CA ARG A 105 -8.08 18.04 27.45
C ARG A 105 -8.77 17.55 26.23
N GLU A 106 -9.23 18.49 25.43
CA GLU A 106 -9.86 18.25 24.13
C GLU A 106 -8.87 18.58 23.01
N TYR A 107 -8.84 17.71 21.99
CA TYR A 107 -7.96 17.80 20.85
C TYR A 107 -8.77 17.76 19.56
N ASP A 108 -8.44 18.64 18.64
CA ASP A 108 -9.09 18.70 17.33
C ASP A 108 -8.83 17.44 16.51
N LEU A 109 -9.83 16.98 15.79
CA LEU A 109 -9.75 15.86 14.86
C LEU A 109 -10.51 16.20 13.59
N GLU A 110 -9.86 16.05 12.44
CA GLU A 110 -10.48 16.22 11.14
C GLU A 110 -10.61 14.86 10.47
N LEU A 111 -11.85 14.39 10.34
CA LEU A 111 -12.15 13.14 9.64
C LEU A 111 -12.33 13.42 8.16
N MET A 112 -11.52 12.79 7.35
CA MET A 112 -11.52 12.97 5.91
C MET A 112 -12.43 11.92 5.25
N ALA A 113 -12.91 12.22 4.04
CA ALA A 113 -13.71 11.27 3.28
C ALA A 113 -12.95 9.95 3.04
N PHE A 114 -13.70 8.87 2.83
CA PHE A 114 -13.15 7.54 2.58
C PHE A 114 -12.14 7.52 1.41
N ASP A 115 -12.46 8.23 0.35
CA ASP A 115 -11.72 8.32 -0.90
C ASP A 115 -10.75 9.51 -0.95
N GLN A 116 -10.39 10.07 0.22
CA GLN A 116 -9.44 11.18 0.29
C GLN A 116 -8.07 10.72 0.76
N TRP A 117 -7.07 10.81 -0.11
CA TRP A 117 -5.67 10.71 0.26
C TRP A 117 -5.22 11.95 1.02
N LEU A 118 -4.43 11.77 2.08
CA LEU A 118 -3.99 12.89 2.95
C LEU A 118 -2.92 13.79 2.33
N GLY A 119 -2.43 13.41 1.15
CA GLY A 119 -1.48 14.22 0.39
C GLY A 119 -0.02 13.94 0.71
N THR A 120 0.84 14.83 0.24
CA THR A 120 2.30 14.66 0.30
C THR A 120 2.91 14.99 1.66
N GLN A 121 2.18 15.70 2.52
CA GLN A 121 2.68 16.15 3.83
C GLN A 121 2.41 15.14 4.95
N ILE A 122 1.40 14.30 4.82
CA ILE A 122 0.97 13.37 5.86
C ILE A 122 0.98 11.97 5.29
N LEU A 123 2.01 11.17 5.63
CA LEU A 123 2.13 9.77 5.24
C LEU A 123 1.85 9.53 3.73
N PRO A 124 2.63 10.14 2.83
CA PRO A 124 2.38 10.08 1.39
C PRO A 124 2.33 8.65 0.85
N GLN A 125 3.03 7.69 1.47
CA GLN A 125 2.98 6.26 1.12
C GLN A 125 1.58 5.64 1.24
N CYS A 126 0.66 6.25 2.02
CA CYS A 126 -0.73 5.81 2.08
C CYS A 126 -1.48 5.98 0.74
N LEU A 127 -0.89 6.66 -0.26
CA LEU A 127 -1.38 6.65 -1.64
C LEU A 127 -1.51 5.22 -2.19
N ALA A 128 -0.61 4.32 -1.79
CA ALA A 128 -0.66 2.92 -2.19
C ALA A 128 -1.98 2.21 -1.80
N SER A 129 -2.69 2.70 -0.77
CA SER A 129 -4.00 2.13 -0.41
C SER A 129 -5.07 2.35 -1.49
N PHE A 130 -4.90 3.34 -2.35
CA PHE A 130 -5.81 3.64 -3.46
C PHE A 130 -5.51 2.86 -4.75
N VAL A 131 -4.45 2.06 -4.75
CA VAL A 131 -4.17 1.05 -5.76
C VAL A 131 -4.91 -0.23 -5.36
N VAL A 132 -5.86 -0.68 -6.20
CA VAL A 132 -6.89 -1.67 -5.84
C VAL A 132 -6.91 -2.83 -6.87
N PRO A 133 -5.87 -3.68 -6.90
CA PRO A 133 -5.68 -4.68 -7.95
C PRO A 133 -6.77 -5.75 -7.99
N ASN A 134 -7.44 -6.00 -6.86
CA ASN A 134 -8.42 -7.08 -6.73
C ASN A 134 -9.86 -6.66 -7.08
N GLN A 135 -10.08 -5.41 -7.53
CA GLN A 135 -11.42 -4.99 -7.95
C GLN A 135 -11.86 -5.74 -9.23
N PRO A 136 -13.13 -6.19 -9.32
CA PRO A 136 -13.63 -6.89 -10.52
C PRO A 136 -13.45 -6.09 -11.83
N ALA A 137 -13.51 -4.76 -11.77
CA ALA A 137 -13.26 -3.89 -12.90
C ALA A 137 -11.82 -4.00 -13.41
N VAL A 138 -10.84 -4.03 -12.49
CA VAL A 138 -9.42 -4.25 -12.81
C VAL A 138 -9.21 -5.62 -13.44
N GLY A 139 -9.82 -6.67 -12.91
CA GLY A 139 -9.78 -8.02 -13.50
C GLY A 139 -10.28 -8.06 -14.94
N ARG A 140 -11.35 -7.30 -15.26
CA ARG A 140 -11.80 -7.17 -16.65
C ARG A 140 -10.78 -6.50 -17.57
N MET A 141 -10.03 -5.51 -17.06
CA MET A 141 -8.95 -4.87 -17.81
C MET A 141 -7.80 -5.85 -18.08
N VAL A 142 -7.42 -6.66 -17.09
CA VAL A 142 -6.42 -7.73 -17.27
C VAL A 142 -6.82 -8.68 -18.41
N VAL A 143 -8.10 -9.10 -18.48
CA VAL A 143 -8.60 -9.96 -19.58
C VAL A 143 -8.49 -9.27 -20.92
N LYS A 144 -8.87 -7.98 -21.03
CA LYS A 144 -8.73 -7.21 -22.26
C LYS A 144 -7.26 -7.05 -22.67
N ALA A 145 -6.40 -6.70 -21.73
CA ALA A 145 -4.98 -6.55 -21.97
C ALA A 145 -4.31 -7.87 -22.42
N SER A 146 -4.71 -9.01 -21.82
CA SER A 146 -4.25 -10.35 -22.23
C SER A 146 -4.61 -10.65 -23.71
N ALA A 147 -5.80 -10.25 -24.14
CA ALA A 147 -6.20 -10.43 -25.55
C ALA A 147 -5.36 -9.55 -26.51
N LEU A 148 -5.04 -8.32 -26.11
CA LEU A 148 -4.18 -7.42 -26.88
C LEU A 148 -2.71 -7.91 -26.88
N LEU A 149 -2.20 -8.36 -25.75
CA LEU A 149 -0.87 -8.95 -25.64
C LEU A 149 -0.72 -10.11 -26.61
N LYS A 150 -1.74 -10.97 -26.68
CA LYS A 150 -1.76 -12.08 -27.66
C LYS A 150 -1.71 -11.60 -29.11
N GLN A 151 -2.37 -10.52 -29.45
CA GLN A 151 -2.31 -9.95 -30.79
C GLN A 151 -0.94 -9.36 -31.12
N MET A 152 -0.24 -8.79 -30.12
CA MET A 152 1.06 -8.15 -30.28
C MET A 152 2.20 -9.17 -30.35
N THR A 153 2.17 -10.18 -29.46
CA THR A 153 3.32 -11.08 -29.21
C THR A 153 3.04 -12.54 -29.56
N GLY A 154 1.77 -12.91 -29.74
CA GLY A 154 1.35 -14.31 -29.87
C GLY A 154 1.08 -15.02 -28.54
N ALA A 155 1.54 -14.47 -27.40
CA ALA A 155 1.35 -15.02 -26.06
C ALA A 155 0.31 -14.20 -25.28
N SER A 156 -0.66 -14.86 -24.63
CA SER A 156 -1.71 -14.18 -23.86
C SER A 156 -1.44 -14.11 -22.37
N ALA A 157 -0.42 -14.83 -21.88
CA ALA A 157 -0.09 -14.88 -20.47
C ALA A 157 0.79 -13.69 -20.09
N PHE A 158 0.44 -13.02 -19.01
CA PHE A 158 1.35 -12.12 -18.32
C PHE A 158 2.35 -12.99 -17.56
N VAL A 159 3.63 -12.88 -17.90
CA VAL A 159 4.73 -13.67 -17.30
C VAL A 159 5.57 -12.83 -16.33
N GLU A 160 5.14 -11.59 -16.13
CA GLU A 160 5.83 -10.67 -15.20
C GLU A 160 7.31 -10.52 -15.55
N TYR A 161 8.18 -10.97 -14.65
CA TYR A 161 9.65 -10.94 -14.76
C TYR A 161 10.27 -12.31 -14.99
N GLN A 162 9.47 -13.37 -15.25
CA GLN A 162 9.92 -14.76 -15.19
C GLN A 162 10.97 -15.11 -16.24
N ASP A 163 10.96 -14.46 -17.40
CA ASP A 163 11.94 -14.70 -18.47
C ASP A 163 13.21 -13.84 -18.35
N GLY A 164 13.19 -12.86 -17.43
CA GLY A 164 14.32 -11.94 -17.19
C GLY A 164 14.57 -10.93 -18.31
N ASP A 165 13.67 -10.84 -19.32
CA ASP A 165 13.80 -9.87 -20.41
C ASP A 165 12.99 -8.60 -20.11
N PRO A 166 13.65 -7.43 -19.95
CA PRO A 166 12.96 -6.15 -19.77
C PRO A 166 11.98 -5.80 -20.91
N ASN A 167 12.25 -6.27 -22.13
CA ASN A 167 11.36 -6.00 -23.27
C ASN A 167 10.02 -6.72 -23.12
N THR A 168 9.98 -7.91 -22.54
CA THR A 168 8.74 -8.62 -22.22
C THR A 168 7.89 -7.82 -21.24
N VAL A 169 8.50 -7.17 -20.24
CA VAL A 169 7.78 -6.29 -19.33
C VAL A 169 7.21 -5.07 -20.08
N VAL A 170 8.00 -4.45 -20.97
CA VAL A 170 7.55 -3.32 -21.80
C VAL A 170 6.34 -3.71 -22.67
N GLU A 171 6.37 -4.89 -23.30
CA GLU A 171 5.25 -5.40 -24.09
C GLU A 171 3.99 -5.61 -23.25
N GLN A 172 4.12 -6.15 -22.05
CA GLN A 172 3.01 -6.35 -21.11
C GLN A 172 2.42 -4.99 -20.67
N VAL A 173 3.26 -4.02 -20.32
CA VAL A 173 2.83 -2.65 -19.95
C VAL A 173 2.13 -1.96 -21.12
N SER A 174 2.66 -2.11 -22.35
CA SER A 174 2.06 -1.54 -23.56
C SER A 174 0.67 -2.15 -23.86
N ALA A 175 0.50 -3.44 -23.66
CA ALA A 175 -0.80 -4.11 -23.81
C ALA A 175 -1.85 -3.61 -22.81
N ILE A 176 -1.43 -3.36 -21.56
CA ILE A 176 -2.29 -2.77 -20.52
C ILE A 176 -2.67 -1.33 -20.89
N PHE A 177 -1.69 -0.54 -21.32
CA PHE A 177 -1.93 0.84 -21.78
C PHE A 177 -2.95 0.86 -22.92
N ALA A 178 -2.77 0.00 -23.93
CA ALA A 178 -3.70 -0.10 -25.05
C ALA A 178 -5.11 -0.54 -24.62
N ALA A 179 -5.23 -1.47 -23.65
CA ALA A 179 -6.51 -1.90 -23.12
C ALA A 179 -7.26 -0.77 -22.42
N LEU A 180 -6.56 0.02 -21.61
CA LEU A 180 -7.13 1.17 -20.91
C LEU A 180 -7.49 2.31 -21.87
N HIS A 181 -6.66 2.55 -22.89
CA HIS A 181 -6.99 3.53 -23.94
C HIS A 181 -8.30 3.21 -24.66
N GLN A 182 -8.58 1.93 -24.92
CA GLN A 182 -9.82 1.47 -25.55
C GLN A 182 -11.08 1.72 -24.70
N GLU A 183 -10.95 2.04 -23.40
CA GLU A 183 -12.09 2.40 -22.56
C GLU A 183 -12.65 3.80 -22.89
N GLY A 184 -11.94 4.61 -23.67
CA GLY A 184 -12.41 5.94 -24.07
C GLY A 184 -12.57 6.89 -22.88
N ILE A 185 -11.66 6.83 -21.91
CA ILE A 185 -11.70 7.69 -20.73
C ILE A 185 -11.42 9.14 -21.12
N ILE A 186 -12.21 10.07 -20.57
CA ILE A 186 -12.08 11.51 -20.80
C ILE A 186 -11.32 12.14 -19.63
N TYR A 187 -10.39 13.04 -19.92
CA TYR A 187 -9.66 13.77 -18.88
C TYR A 187 -10.57 14.74 -18.13
N ARG A 188 -10.61 14.60 -16.81
CA ARG A 188 -11.30 15.51 -15.90
C ARG A 188 -10.31 16.44 -15.24
N ALA A 189 -10.30 17.72 -15.63
CA ALA A 189 -9.45 18.71 -14.98
C ALA A 189 -9.99 19.04 -13.59
N VAL A 190 -9.25 18.62 -12.56
CA VAL A 190 -9.50 18.97 -11.16
C VAL A 190 -8.24 19.65 -10.63
N PRO A 191 -8.36 20.78 -9.91
CA PRO A 191 -7.21 21.40 -9.28
C PRO A 191 -6.52 20.43 -8.33
N ALA A 192 -5.20 20.27 -8.48
CA ALA A 192 -4.41 19.46 -7.54
C ALA A 192 -4.42 20.12 -6.16
N SER A 193 -4.72 19.36 -5.13
CA SER A 193 -4.80 19.83 -3.74
C SER A 193 -3.94 19.02 -2.77
N TYR A 194 -3.25 18.01 -3.26
CA TYR A 194 -2.47 17.05 -2.44
C TYR A 194 -1.27 17.67 -1.71
N GLU A 195 -0.83 18.86 -2.12
CA GLU A 195 0.26 19.58 -1.44
C GLU A 195 -0.21 20.32 -0.17
N ALA A 196 -1.49 20.64 -0.09
CA ALA A 196 -2.03 21.49 0.98
C ALA A 196 -3.00 20.77 1.93
N ILE A 197 -4.01 20.09 1.40
CA ILE A 197 -5.15 19.56 2.17
C ILE A 197 -5.49 18.10 1.85
N GLY A 198 -4.66 17.44 1.03
CA GLY A 198 -4.95 16.13 0.49
C GLY A 198 -5.82 16.18 -0.78
N GLN A 199 -6.02 15.04 -1.40
CA GLN A 199 -6.67 14.89 -2.70
C GLN A 199 -7.77 13.84 -2.66
N ARG A 200 -8.94 14.17 -3.20
CA ARG A 200 -9.98 13.17 -3.50
C ARG A 200 -9.50 12.30 -4.65
N ILE A 201 -9.67 11.00 -4.51
CA ILE A 201 -9.24 9.98 -5.47
C ILE A 201 -10.46 9.16 -5.88
N THR A 202 -10.83 9.24 -7.15
CA THR A 202 -11.79 8.33 -7.74
C THR A 202 -11.13 6.97 -7.92
N LEU A 203 -11.67 5.91 -7.31
CA LEU A 203 -11.08 4.57 -7.38
C LEU A 203 -11.23 3.96 -8.78
N ALA A 204 -10.43 2.93 -9.09
CA ALA A 204 -10.30 2.33 -10.41
C ALA A 204 -11.65 1.88 -11.01
N ASP A 205 -12.54 1.27 -10.23
CA ASP A 205 -13.87 0.85 -10.65
C ASP A 205 -14.74 2.04 -11.08
N GLN A 206 -14.69 3.12 -10.31
CA GLN A 206 -15.46 4.34 -10.57
C GLN A 206 -14.92 5.13 -11.78
N VAL A 207 -13.59 5.15 -11.98
CA VAL A 207 -12.97 5.74 -13.19
C VAL A 207 -13.44 4.98 -14.44
N LEU A 208 -13.43 3.65 -14.38
CA LEU A 208 -13.88 2.79 -15.49
C LEU A 208 -15.40 2.88 -15.73
N GLU A 209 -16.20 3.06 -14.68
CA GLU A 209 -17.66 3.21 -14.79
C GLU A 209 -18.06 4.58 -15.35
N SER A 210 -17.43 5.65 -14.85
CA SER A 210 -17.72 7.02 -15.26
C SER A 210 -17.04 7.43 -16.55
N HIS A 211 -16.04 6.67 -17.01
CA HIS A 211 -15.14 7.01 -18.11
C HIS A 211 -14.50 8.41 -17.95
N GLN A 212 -14.15 8.78 -16.72
CA GLN A 212 -13.50 10.05 -16.41
C GLN A 212 -12.42 9.87 -15.36
N GLY A 213 -11.29 10.59 -15.52
CA GLY A 213 -10.21 10.59 -14.54
C GLY A 213 -9.26 11.77 -14.75
N ASN A 214 -8.54 12.12 -13.68
CA ASN A 214 -7.45 13.08 -13.72
C ASN A 214 -6.08 12.37 -13.73
N CYS A 215 -4.97 13.11 -13.71
CA CYS A 215 -3.63 12.55 -13.81
C CYS A 215 -3.34 11.48 -12.74
N ILE A 216 -3.62 11.76 -11.46
CA ILE A 216 -3.34 10.81 -10.37
C ILE A 216 -4.29 9.60 -10.42
N GLU A 217 -5.57 9.80 -10.74
CA GLU A 217 -6.56 8.74 -10.84
C GLU A 217 -6.25 7.75 -11.98
N LEU A 218 -5.83 8.26 -13.14
CA LEU A 218 -5.38 7.45 -14.29
C LEU A 218 -4.07 6.70 -13.96
N THR A 219 -3.17 7.34 -13.24
CA THR A 219 -1.92 6.71 -12.77
C THR A 219 -2.21 5.55 -11.81
N LEU A 220 -3.14 5.75 -10.85
CA LEU A 220 -3.54 4.70 -9.90
C LEU A 220 -4.34 3.57 -10.55
N LEU A 221 -5.16 3.89 -11.56
CA LEU A 221 -5.85 2.88 -12.37
C LEU A 221 -4.83 2.00 -13.12
N MET A 222 -3.88 2.60 -13.82
CA MET A 222 -2.82 1.86 -14.51
C MET A 222 -1.98 1.03 -13.54
N ALA A 223 -1.60 1.60 -12.38
CA ALA A 223 -0.89 0.91 -11.32
C ALA A 223 -1.69 -0.29 -10.76
N SER A 224 -3.01 -0.15 -10.62
CA SER A 224 -3.88 -1.23 -10.16
C SER A 224 -3.89 -2.43 -11.12
N VAL A 225 -3.89 -2.17 -12.43
CA VAL A 225 -3.84 -3.24 -13.45
C VAL A 225 -2.46 -3.89 -13.49
N LEU A 226 -1.38 -3.10 -13.34
CA LEU A 226 -0.01 -3.62 -13.29
C LEU A 226 0.20 -4.51 -12.04
N GLU A 227 -0.23 -4.06 -10.87
CA GLU A 227 -0.12 -4.86 -9.64
C GLU A 227 -0.96 -6.15 -9.75
N ALA A 228 -2.12 -6.11 -10.41
CA ALA A 228 -2.95 -7.30 -10.62
C ALA A 228 -2.28 -8.38 -11.49
N VAL A 229 -1.29 -8.01 -12.29
CA VAL A 229 -0.48 -8.93 -13.10
C VAL A 229 0.96 -9.08 -12.59
N GLY A 230 1.25 -8.63 -11.37
CA GLY A 230 2.54 -8.82 -10.70
C GLY A 230 3.67 -7.89 -11.17
N ILE A 231 3.37 -6.81 -11.90
CA ILE A 231 4.38 -5.84 -12.35
C ILE A 231 4.51 -4.70 -11.35
N ASN A 232 5.71 -4.51 -10.81
CA ASN A 232 6.05 -3.49 -9.83
C ASN A 232 6.02 -2.08 -10.45
N SER A 233 5.37 -1.16 -9.76
CA SER A 233 5.26 0.24 -10.21
C SER A 233 5.34 1.21 -9.04
N GLY A 234 5.39 2.49 -9.38
CA GLY A 234 5.32 3.59 -8.42
C GLY A 234 4.74 4.84 -9.04
N VAL A 235 4.37 5.78 -8.20
CA VAL A 235 3.78 7.05 -8.61
C VAL A 235 4.80 8.16 -8.47
N VAL A 236 5.07 8.85 -9.56
CA VAL A 236 5.89 10.07 -9.57
C VAL A 236 4.96 11.26 -9.30
N ILE A 237 5.24 11.99 -8.24
CA ILE A 237 4.51 13.20 -7.85
C ILE A 237 5.34 14.43 -8.22
N MET A 238 4.77 15.26 -9.05
CA MET A 238 5.31 16.56 -9.45
C MET A 238 4.41 17.66 -8.88
N ARG A 239 4.84 18.92 -9.00
CA ARG A 239 3.97 20.05 -8.67
C ARG A 239 2.73 20.06 -9.56
N GLY A 240 1.58 19.79 -8.96
CA GLY A 240 0.28 19.79 -9.64
C GLY A 240 0.07 18.66 -10.64
N HIS A 241 0.93 17.64 -10.68
CA HIS A 241 0.85 16.54 -11.64
C HIS A 241 1.35 15.21 -11.07
N ALA A 242 0.88 14.11 -11.64
CA ALA A 242 1.34 12.76 -11.29
C ALA A 242 1.37 11.87 -12.53
N PHE A 243 2.36 10.98 -12.60
CA PHE A 243 2.51 9.99 -13.64
C PHE A 243 3.16 8.71 -13.11
N LEU A 244 3.26 7.68 -13.92
CA LEU A 244 3.67 6.34 -13.50
C LEU A 244 5.17 6.10 -13.73
N GLY A 245 5.80 5.39 -12.79
CA GLY A 245 7.07 4.70 -12.98
C GLY A 245 6.85 3.19 -12.92
N VAL A 246 7.49 2.41 -13.78
CA VAL A 246 7.38 0.96 -13.83
C VAL A 246 8.77 0.33 -13.80
N TRP A 247 8.98 -0.62 -12.91
CA TRP A 247 10.21 -1.41 -12.86
C TRP A 247 10.26 -2.42 -14.00
N LEU A 248 11.41 -2.54 -14.65
CA LEU A 248 11.62 -3.48 -15.74
C LEU A 248 12.25 -4.82 -15.28
N SER A 249 12.45 -4.96 -13.97
CA SER A 249 12.88 -6.20 -13.30
C SER A 249 12.16 -6.32 -11.94
N GLU A 250 12.19 -7.51 -11.32
CA GLU A 250 11.53 -7.79 -10.04
C GLU A 250 12.28 -7.15 -8.87
N VAL A 251 12.24 -5.83 -8.82
CA VAL A 251 12.85 -5.00 -7.77
C VAL A 251 11.88 -3.94 -7.27
N CYS A 252 12.23 -3.29 -6.19
CA CYS A 252 11.59 -2.07 -5.69
C CYS A 252 12.65 -1.13 -5.11
N TYR A 253 12.29 0.11 -4.88
CA TYR A 253 13.17 1.04 -4.21
C TYR A 253 13.41 0.63 -2.75
N ARG A 254 14.52 1.09 -2.16
CA ARG A 254 14.90 0.73 -0.78
C ARG A 254 13.95 1.26 0.30
N GLN A 255 13.19 2.30 0.01
CA GLN A 255 12.22 2.97 0.88
C GLN A 255 10.92 3.20 0.12
N SER A 256 9.80 3.36 0.81
CA SER A 256 8.52 3.66 0.17
C SER A 256 8.50 5.00 -0.57
N ILE A 257 9.36 5.93 -0.17
CA ILE A 257 9.44 7.28 -0.75
C ILE A 257 10.88 7.58 -1.17
N CYS A 258 11.04 8.13 -2.36
CA CYS A 258 12.29 8.69 -2.86
C CYS A 258 12.05 10.17 -3.21
N ASP A 259 12.82 11.06 -2.60
CA ASP A 259 12.80 12.51 -2.83
C ASP A 259 13.92 12.99 -3.77
N ASP A 260 14.66 12.07 -4.37
CA ASP A 260 15.78 12.30 -5.28
C ASP A 260 15.35 12.08 -6.74
N ALA A 261 15.10 13.18 -7.46
CA ALA A 261 14.78 13.15 -8.89
C ALA A 261 15.89 12.50 -9.73
N SER A 262 17.16 12.68 -9.35
CA SER A 262 18.31 12.17 -10.10
C SER A 262 18.35 10.63 -10.13
N PHE A 263 17.79 9.98 -9.11
CA PHE A 263 17.63 8.54 -9.08
C PHE A 263 16.75 8.07 -10.24
N LEU A 264 15.57 8.67 -10.41
CA LEU A 264 14.63 8.30 -11.48
C LEU A 264 15.19 8.60 -12.87
N GLU A 265 15.80 9.78 -13.04
CA GLU A 265 16.43 10.15 -14.30
C GLU A 265 17.49 9.11 -14.70
N LYS A 266 18.32 8.69 -13.73
CA LYS A 266 19.33 7.66 -13.94
C LYS A 266 18.71 6.30 -14.26
N ALA A 267 17.72 5.85 -13.47
CA ALA A 267 17.06 4.57 -13.67
C ALA A 267 16.35 4.47 -15.04
N CYS A 268 15.87 5.61 -15.57
CA CYS A 268 15.20 5.71 -16.86
C CYS A 268 16.16 6.05 -18.02
N SER A 269 17.47 6.26 -17.75
CA SER A 269 18.42 6.67 -18.76
C SER A 269 18.75 5.54 -19.73
N GLU A 270 19.09 5.91 -20.97
CA GLU A 270 19.53 4.98 -22.00
C GLU A 270 20.79 4.23 -21.55
N GLY A 271 20.77 2.90 -21.69
CA GLY A 271 21.87 2.01 -21.28
C GLY A 271 21.80 1.54 -19.82
N ILE A 272 20.96 2.15 -18.95
CA ILE A 272 20.62 1.63 -17.62
C ILE A 272 19.28 0.92 -17.68
N SER A 273 18.22 1.63 -18.09
CA SER A 273 16.88 1.06 -18.38
C SER A 273 16.35 0.14 -17.28
N GLU A 274 16.50 0.54 -16.01
CA GLU A 274 15.92 -0.18 -14.86
C GLU A 274 14.42 0.09 -14.71
N MET A 275 14.00 1.27 -15.18
CA MET A 275 12.62 1.73 -15.12
C MET A 275 12.18 2.36 -16.44
N LEU A 276 10.90 2.29 -16.74
CA LEU A 276 10.24 3.19 -17.67
C LEU A 276 9.31 4.14 -16.91
N VAL A 277 9.07 5.32 -17.48
CA VAL A 277 8.07 6.27 -17.00
C VAL A 277 6.99 6.47 -18.05
N LEU A 278 5.74 6.68 -17.60
CA LEU A 278 4.59 6.69 -18.48
C LEU A 278 3.59 7.78 -18.06
N GLU A 279 3.26 8.65 -19.00
CA GLU A 279 2.23 9.68 -18.82
C GLU A 279 0.83 9.08 -19.03
N CYS A 280 0.12 8.84 -17.92
CA CYS A 280 -1.17 8.18 -17.97
C CYS A 280 -2.29 9.07 -18.52
N THR A 281 -2.12 10.39 -18.59
CA THR A 281 -3.13 11.28 -19.21
C THR A 281 -3.21 11.10 -20.73
N GLU A 282 -2.19 10.50 -21.35
CA GLU A 282 -2.23 10.13 -22.78
C GLU A 282 -3.29 9.08 -23.07
N LEU A 283 -3.75 8.30 -22.08
CA LEU A 283 -4.90 7.39 -22.22
C LEU A 283 -6.18 8.09 -22.67
N THR A 284 -6.28 9.40 -22.45
CA THR A 284 -7.49 10.19 -22.76
C THR A 284 -7.44 10.89 -24.12
N LYS A 285 -6.38 10.67 -24.89
CA LYS A 285 -6.21 11.29 -26.22
C LYS A 285 -6.78 10.41 -27.31
N ASP A 286 -7.33 11.01 -28.36
CA ASP A 286 -7.89 10.27 -29.51
C ASP A 286 -6.85 9.37 -30.20
N TYR A 287 -5.59 9.80 -30.20
CA TYR A 287 -4.46 9.07 -30.79
C TYR A 287 -3.36 8.92 -29.74
N ALA A 288 -3.55 7.97 -28.84
CA ALA A 288 -2.54 7.64 -27.84
C ALA A 288 -1.45 6.75 -28.44
N SER A 289 -0.19 7.10 -28.18
CA SER A 289 0.97 6.24 -28.46
C SER A 289 1.69 5.97 -27.18
N PHE A 290 2.01 4.71 -26.94
CA PHE A 290 2.76 4.28 -25.75
C PHE A 290 4.15 4.94 -25.70
N GLU A 291 4.84 5.02 -26.84
CA GLU A 291 6.15 5.69 -26.96
C GLU A 291 6.04 7.19 -26.68
N HIS A 292 4.98 7.82 -27.17
CA HIS A 292 4.74 9.26 -26.92
C HIS A 292 4.46 9.51 -25.44
N ALA A 293 3.67 8.67 -24.78
CA ALA A 293 3.41 8.74 -23.35
C ALA A 293 4.69 8.61 -22.52
N GLN A 294 5.61 7.73 -22.92
CA GLN A 294 6.95 7.65 -22.29
C GLN A 294 7.78 8.91 -22.49
N GLU A 295 7.78 9.46 -23.70
CA GLU A 295 8.57 10.69 -24.00
C GLU A 295 8.05 11.88 -23.19
N ILE A 296 6.73 12.08 -23.09
CA ILE A 296 6.12 13.12 -22.26
C ILE A 296 6.55 12.96 -20.79
N ALA A 297 6.45 11.74 -20.25
CA ALA A 297 6.85 11.47 -18.86
C ALA A 297 8.35 11.78 -18.63
N ARG A 298 9.23 11.39 -19.57
CA ARG A 298 10.67 11.74 -19.51
C ARG A 298 10.92 13.26 -19.55
N GLN A 299 10.10 14.00 -20.30
CA GLN A 299 10.18 15.48 -20.35
C GLN A 299 9.74 16.09 -19.01
N HIS A 300 8.74 15.50 -18.34
CA HIS A 300 8.37 15.93 -16.99
C HIS A 300 9.50 15.70 -15.99
N LEU A 301 10.18 14.57 -16.00
CA LEU A 301 11.33 14.30 -15.11
C LEU A 301 12.45 15.33 -15.22
N LYS A 302 12.71 15.86 -16.42
CA LYS A 302 13.73 16.91 -16.63
C LYS A 302 13.41 18.25 -15.96
N ARG A 303 12.25 18.38 -15.31
CA ARG A 303 11.84 19.58 -14.56
C ARG A 303 12.10 19.40 -13.08
N ASP A 304 13.36 19.23 -12.68
CA ASP A 304 13.79 18.90 -11.32
C ASP A 304 13.14 19.76 -10.23
N ASN A 305 12.93 21.05 -10.49
CA ASN A 305 12.30 21.98 -9.56
C ASN A 305 10.80 21.77 -9.35
N GLU A 306 10.17 20.91 -10.13
CA GLU A 306 8.76 20.52 -9.99
C GLU A 306 8.60 19.13 -9.36
N PHE A 307 9.67 18.34 -9.22
CA PHE A 307 9.65 17.03 -8.60
C PHE A 307 9.43 17.14 -7.10
N HIS A 308 8.50 16.34 -6.57
CA HIS A 308 8.27 16.23 -5.14
C HIS A 308 8.79 14.90 -4.57
N MET A 309 8.34 13.80 -5.15
CA MET A 309 8.73 12.47 -4.70
C MET A 309 8.31 11.38 -5.70
N PHE A 310 8.93 10.23 -5.55
CA PHE A 310 8.47 8.97 -6.11
C PHE A 310 7.99 8.07 -4.97
N ILE A 311 6.78 7.54 -5.08
CA ILE A 311 6.19 6.59 -4.13
C ILE A 311 6.23 5.22 -4.75
N ASP A 312 7.10 4.34 -4.26
CA ASP A 312 7.23 2.97 -4.72
C ASP A 312 6.14 2.09 -4.11
N LEU A 313 5.20 1.65 -4.96
CA LEU A 313 4.02 0.90 -4.52
C LEU A 313 4.38 -0.51 -4.03
N ALA A 314 5.31 -1.17 -4.71
CA ALA A 314 5.77 -2.49 -4.30
C ALA A 314 6.45 -2.43 -2.92
N ARG A 315 7.27 -1.39 -2.69
CA ARG A 315 7.87 -1.15 -1.38
C ARG A 315 6.82 -0.83 -0.31
N CYS A 316 5.81 -0.04 -0.63
CA CYS A 316 4.71 0.23 0.30
C CYS A 316 4.00 -1.07 0.71
N ARG A 317 3.79 -2.03 -0.22
CA ARG A 317 3.23 -3.35 0.11
C ARG A 317 4.12 -4.14 1.06
N LEU A 318 5.43 -4.13 0.84
CA LEU A 318 6.39 -4.78 1.75
C LEU A 318 6.43 -4.14 3.14
N GLU A 319 6.12 -2.86 3.25
CA GLU A 319 6.01 -2.13 4.52
C GLU A 319 4.62 -2.27 5.18
N GLY A 320 3.72 -3.06 4.57
CA GLY A 320 2.43 -3.41 5.15
C GLY A 320 1.27 -2.50 4.75
N ILE A 321 1.46 -1.58 3.80
CA ILE A 321 0.35 -0.78 3.28
C ILE A 321 -0.51 -1.64 2.36
N ILE A 322 -1.77 -1.84 2.71
CA ILE A 322 -2.74 -2.65 1.98
C ILE A 322 -3.76 -1.80 1.23
N SER A 323 -4.36 -2.37 0.20
CA SER A 323 -5.37 -1.70 -0.62
C SER A 323 -6.65 -1.44 0.16
N LEU A 324 -7.33 -0.33 -0.16
CA LEU A 324 -8.67 -0.06 0.37
C LEU A 324 -9.64 -1.18 -0.02
N PRO A 325 -10.53 -1.59 0.89
CA PRO A 325 -11.56 -2.56 0.58
C PRO A 325 -12.62 -1.93 -0.34
N THR A 326 -13.23 -2.75 -1.17
CA THR A 326 -14.37 -2.31 -1.98
C THR A 326 -15.57 -2.02 -1.08
N ARG A 327 -16.22 -0.87 -1.26
CA ARG A 327 -17.46 -0.52 -0.58
C ARG A 327 -18.62 -0.47 -1.56
N LEU A 328 -19.79 -0.89 -1.08
CA LEU A 328 -21.04 -0.88 -1.83
C LEU A 328 -22.05 0.03 -1.14
N SER A 329 -22.84 0.76 -1.94
CA SER A 329 -23.96 1.55 -1.43
C SER A 329 -25.23 0.73 -1.42
N GLU A 330 -25.77 0.46 -0.25
CA GLU A 330 -27.04 -0.25 -0.07
C GLU A 330 -28.01 0.61 0.74
N GLY A 331 -29.11 1.04 0.13
CA GLY A 331 -30.14 1.82 0.81
C GLY A 331 -29.69 3.16 1.37
N GLY A 332 -28.62 3.75 0.79
CA GLY A 332 -28.08 5.05 1.22
C GLY A 332 -26.99 4.94 2.31
N THR A 333 -26.65 3.74 2.73
CA THR A 333 -25.51 3.46 3.63
C THR A 333 -24.38 2.77 2.87
N TRP A 334 -23.14 3.05 3.27
CA TRP A 334 -21.96 2.38 2.71
C TRP A 334 -21.61 1.17 3.56
N LYS A 335 -21.39 0.05 2.91
CA LYS A 335 -20.93 -1.20 3.53
C LYS A 335 -19.71 -1.71 2.79
N LEU A 336 -18.87 -2.46 3.48
CA LEU A 336 -17.83 -3.22 2.81
C LEU A 336 -18.48 -4.29 1.93
N ALA A 337 -17.97 -4.46 0.72
CA ALA A 337 -18.37 -5.60 -0.09
C ALA A 337 -18.08 -6.89 0.71
N PRO A 338 -19.03 -7.83 0.77
CA PRO A 338 -18.74 -9.12 1.37
C PRO A 338 -17.53 -9.73 0.65
N GLU A 339 -16.60 -10.27 1.40
CA GLU A 339 -15.56 -11.10 0.82
C GLU A 339 -16.27 -12.21 0.06
N GLU A 340 -16.28 -12.15 -1.28
CA GLU A 340 -16.79 -13.27 -2.07
C GLU A 340 -15.88 -14.46 -1.76
N ALA A 341 -16.35 -15.33 -0.91
CA ALA A 341 -15.78 -16.66 -0.83
C ALA A 341 -15.76 -17.19 -2.27
N PRO A 342 -14.60 -17.61 -2.79
CA PRO A 342 -14.52 -18.08 -4.16
C PRO A 342 -15.65 -19.09 -4.35
N LYS A 343 -16.56 -18.81 -5.26
CA LYS A 343 -17.58 -19.76 -5.71
C LYS A 343 -16.87 -20.86 -6.50
N HIS A 344 -15.98 -21.55 -5.82
CA HIS A 344 -15.60 -22.87 -6.25
C HIS A 344 -16.84 -23.74 -6.03
N THR A 345 -17.67 -23.80 -7.03
CA THR A 345 -18.42 -25.02 -7.25
C THR A 345 -17.34 -26.08 -7.20
N ALA A 346 -17.32 -26.84 -6.09
CA ALA A 346 -16.41 -27.97 -5.99
C ALA A 346 -16.69 -28.77 -7.26
N CYS A 347 -15.83 -28.62 -8.25
CA CYS A 347 -15.80 -29.57 -9.35
C CYS A 347 -15.55 -30.86 -8.60
N ALA A 348 -16.55 -31.76 -8.56
CA ALA A 348 -16.36 -33.08 -8.03
C ALA A 348 -15.24 -33.65 -8.88
N ILE A 349 -14.01 -33.48 -8.41
CA ILE A 349 -12.88 -34.24 -8.90
C ILE A 349 -13.22 -35.64 -8.44
N GLU A 350 -13.92 -36.39 -9.31
CA GLU A 350 -13.94 -37.81 -9.18
C GLU A 350 -12.49 -38.21 -8.99
N ALA A 351 -12.25 -38.89 -7.87
CA ALA A 351 -10.91 -39.34 -7.50
C ALA A 351 -10.45 -40.48 -8.42
N THR A 352 -10.40 -40.17 -9.72
CA THR A 352 -9.78 -41.01 -10.73
C THR A 352 -8.30 -40.70 -10.68
N HIS A 353 -7.61 -41.59 -9.96
CA HIS A 353 -6.14 -41.67 -9.88
C HIS A 353 -5.47 -40.36 -9.39
N ARG A 354 -5.43 -40.23 -8.06
CA ARG A 354 -4.33 -39.49 -7.45
C ARG A 354 -3.03 -40.17 -7.91
N THR A 355 -2.44 -39.66 -8.95
CA THR A 355 -1.01 -39.84 -9.15
C THR A 355 -0.39 -39.13 -7.97
N ARG A 356 -0.22 -39.84 -6.86
CA ARG A 356 0.64 -39.40 -5.79
C ARG A 356 2.01 -39.32 -6.44
N TYR A 357 2.50 -38.13 -6.70
CA TYR A 357 3.91 -37.90 -6.88
C TYR A 357 4.54 -38.14 -5.51
N ASP A 358 4.72 -39.43 -5.20
CA ASP A 358 5.47 -39.90 -4.05
C ASP A 358 6.93 -39.80 -4.48
N LEU A 359 7.51 -38.63 -4.28
CA LEU A 359 8.93 -38.38 -4.54
C LEU A 359 9.81 -39.35 -3.73
N ASP A 360 9.29 -39.92 -2.65
CA ASP A 360 9.96 -40.96 -1.89
C ASP A 360 9.83 -42.36 -2.55
N ARG A 361 8.79 -42.62 -3.35
CA ARG A 361 8.63 -43.89 -4.09
C ARG A 361 9.40 -43.96 -5.39
N ALA A 362 9.73 -42.85 -6.03
CA ALA A 362 10.58 -42.82 -7.22
C ALA A 362 12.00 -43.29 -6.91
N TYR A 363 12.36 -43.47 -5.67
CA TYR A 363 13.68 -43.93 -5.21
C TYR A 363 13.68 -45.38 -4.69
N ASP A 364 12.53 -46.07 -4.68
CA ASP A 364 12.45 -47.43 -4.13
C ASP A 364 12.60 -48.54 -5.16
N ASP A 365 12.84 -48.23 -6.42
CA ASP A 365 13.05 -49.20 -7.47
C ASP A 365 14.53 -49.36 -7.85
N LYS A 366 15.19 -50.24 -7.07
CA LYS A 366 16.30 -51.10 -7.45
C LYS A 366 17.58 -50.49 -8.06
N THR A 367 17.93 -49.27 -7.79
CA THR A 367 19.34 -48.85 -7.85
C THR A 367 19.75 -48.44 -6.44
N GLU A 368 20.89 -48.97 -6.00
CA GLU A 368 21.52 -48.53 -4.74
C GLU A 368 21.87 -47.05 -4.81
N VAL A 369 20.86 -46.21 -4.72
CA VAL A 369 21.09 -44.77 -4.53
C VAL A 369 21.53 -44.62 -3.09
N ASN A 370 22.83 -44.42 -2.94
CA ASN A 370 23.47 -44.24 -1.65
C ASN A 370 22.77 -43.09 -0.89
N LYS A 371 22.45 -43.30 0.40
CA LYS A 371 21.91 -42.24 1.28
C LYS A 371 22.73 -40.95 1.24
N LEU A 372 24.00 -41.02 0.90
CA LEU A 372 24.90 -39.92 0.67
C LEU A 372 24.45 -39.00 -0.50
N ASP A 373 24.03 -39.58 -1.62
CA ASP A 373 23.57 -38.79 -2.79
C ASP A 373 22.27 -38.03 -2.50
N ILE A 374 21.39 -38.61 -1.67
CA ILE A 374 20.17 -37.96 -1.23
C ILE A 374 20.48 -36.80 -0.25
N TRP A 375 21.45 -36.99 0.60
CA TRP A 375 21.90 -35.99 1.54
C TRP A 375 22.66 -34.86 0.86
N GLU A 376 23.52 -35.18 -0.13
CA GLU A 376 24.23 -34.19 -0.95
C GLU A 376 23.25 -33.30 -1.73
N ARG A 377 22.19 -33.85 -2.31
CA ARG A 377 21.14 -33.06 -2.98
C ARG A 377 20.35 -32.19 -2.05
N LYS A 378 20.04 -32.68 -0.83
CA LYS A 378 19.36 -31.86 0.21
C LYS A 378 20.28 -30.77 0.79
N LEU A 379 21.58 -31.01 0.85
CA LEU A 379 22.59 -30.02 1.26
C LEU A 379 22.86 -28.96 0.17
N LEU A 380 22.62 -29.31 -1.09
CA LEU A 380 22.78 -28.42 -2.25
C LEU A 380 21.52 -27.58 -2.55
N ASP A 381 20.53 -27.59 -1.66
CA ASP A 381 19.43 -26.64 -1.78
C ASP A 381 19.92 -25.23 -1.49
N PHE A 382 20.14 -24.44 -2.55
CA PHE A 382 20.58 -23.04 -2.48
C PHE A 382 19.47 -22.06 -2.12
N SER A 383 18.27 -22.55 -1.78
CA SER A 383 17.20 -21.67 -1.33
C SER A 383 17.49 -21.09 0.06
N LEU A 384 16.94 -19.90 0.35
CA LEU A 384 17.04 -19.25 1.68
C LEU A 384 16.35 -20.07 2.80
N ARG A 385 15.68 -21.19 2.47
CA ARG A 385 15.14 -22.15 3.44
C ARG A 385 16.20 -23.11 3.97
N ASN A 386 17.36 -23.17 3.32
CA ASN A 386 18.47 -23.98 3.80
C ASN A 386 19.10 -23.32 5.04
N ASN A 387 18.98 -23.96 6.19
CA ASN A 387 19.50 -23.46 7.47
C ASN A 387 21.02 -23.26 7.47
N PHE A 388 21.77 -23.89 6.56
CA PHE A 388 23.21 -23.69 6.42
C PHE A 388 23.56 -22.42 5.65
N LEU A 389 22.68 -21.93 4.77
CA LEU A 389 22.86 -20.68 4.03
C LEU A 389 22.34 -19.47 4.80
N ASN A 390 21.42 -19.69 5.74
CA ASN A 390 20.80 -18.63 6.55
C ASN A 390 21.26 -18.69 8.02
N LEU A 391 22.56 -18.81 8.23
CA LEU A 391 23.16 -18.76 9.57
C LEU A 391 23.12 -17.34 10.12
N SER A 392 22.17 -17.11 11.03
CA SER A 392 22.15 -15.88 11.84
C SER A 392 23.35 -15.90 12.81
N VAL A 393 24.28 -14.97 12.63
CA VAL A 393 25.41 -14.75 13.55
C VAL A 393 24.89 -14.08 14.84
N ARG A 394 24.16 -14.85 15.65
CA ARG A 394 23.80 -14.45 17.01
C ARG A 394 24.51 -15.38 18.00
N SER A 395 24.71 -14.91 19.23
CA SER A 395 25.54 -15.43 20.32
C SER A 395 25.44 -16.94 20.69
N ARG A 396 24.81 -17.77 19.88
CA ARG A 396 24.71 -19.24 20.00
C ARG A 396 24.97 -19.98 18.70
N ALA A 397 25.47 -19.32 17.65
CA ALA A 397 25.83 -19.99 16.41
C ALA A 397 27.26 -20.55 16.52
N ILE A 398 27.43 -21.81 16.11
CA ILE A 398 28.74 -22.44 15.97
C ILE A 398 29.34 -21.92 14.66
N GLN A 399 30.44 -21.20 14.74
CA GLN A 399 31.22 -20.79 13.58
C GLN A 399 32.23 -21.91 13.28
N PHE A 400 32.11 -22.57 12.14
CA PHE A 400 33.18 -23.43 11.60
C PHE A 400 34.22 -22.53 10.95
N ILE A 401 35.45 -22.63 11.40
CA ILE A 401 36.61 -21.98 10.81
C ILE A 401 37.19 -22.87 9.73
#